data_7486ac85abea8f12f7ed762b749754a5
#
_entry.id   7486ac85abea8f12f7ed762b749754a5
#
_cell.length_a   1.000
_cell.length_b   1.000
_cell.length_c   1.000
_cell.angle_alpha   90.00
_cell.angle_beta   90.00
_cell.angle_gamma   90.00
#
_symmetry.space_group_name_H-M   'P 1'
#
loop_
_entity.id
_entity.type
_entity.pdbx_description
1 polymer ?
#
loop_
_entity_poly.entity_id
_entity_poly.type
_entity_poly.pdbx_seq_one_letter_code
_entity_poly.pdbx_strand_id
1 'polypeptide(L)'
;MVVMTERSPRGAPRPEPEPERDRALGALTGLALGDALGMPTQSMSPALITRHYGRIAGLRDAVGAQPIAPGAPAGSVTDDTEQALLIAELLIAGRGRIDPFRFADALLAWEDRMRARGSLDLLGPSTKLALERVRAGADPRTTGRAGTTNGAAMRVAPVGIAFPLTRPELLADAVHASCVVTHDTRQGFESAALIAVAVSAAVSGADADRAVDAALDLVAALAPRGHWSPGASVVVRARAALDAAEGLSDAALAVLLREQVGTSVESAESVPCALVIAREFAARPFEGLCFAASLGGDTDTIAAMAGAVLGAADPRALPADAVGRVLAVSGLDPAPACDGLLELRRASPARDAATGRAASPARSATPAGGGATACAPGEGAGAPGAGAGR
;
A
#
# COMPACT_ATOMS: atom_id res chain seq x y z
N MET A 1 34.60 44.00 -43.96
CA MET A 1 33.18 43.77 -43.61
C MET A 1 33.14 42.50 -42.71
N VAL A 2 33.18 42.70 -41.38
CA VAL A 2 33.25 41.63 -40.41
C VAL A 2 31.80 41.33 -40.01
N VAL A 3 31.34 40.11 -40.32
CA VAL A 3 30.03 39.63 -39.92
C VAL A 3 30.13 39.19 -38.48
N MET A 4 29.54 39.97 -37.57
CA MET A 4 29.34 39.57 -36.17
C MET A 4 28.15 38.60 -36.12
N THR A 5 28.42 37.32 -35.81
CA THR A 5 27.38 36.35 -35.47
C THR A 5 26.91 36.59 -34.06
N GLU A 6 25.67 37.06 -33.90
CA GLU A 6 24.97 37.15 -32.63
C GLU A 6 24.80 35.74 -32.02
N ARG A 7 25.39 35.55 -30.84
CA ARG A 7 25.12 34.34 -30.01
C ARG A 7 23.74 34.48 -29.40
N SER A 8 22.84 33.55 -29.71
CA SER A 8 21.57 33.37 -29.00
C SER A 8 21.80 33.26 -27.49
N PRO A 9 20.95 33.90 -26.64
CA PRO A 9 21.07 33.78 -25.19
C PRO A 9 20.85 32.33 -24.78
N ARG A 10 21.79 31.77 -24.03
CA ARG A 10 21.67 30.46 -23.39
C ARG A 10 20.42 30.51 -22.51
N GLY A 11 19.47 29.59 -22.73
CA GLY A 11 18.28 29.45 -21.94
C GLY A 11 18.67 29.36 -20.45
N ALA A 12 17.83 29.92 -19.59
CA ALA A 12 17.99 29.86 -18.15
C ALA A 12 18.14 28.38 -17.72
N PRO A 13 19.04 28.07 -16.78
CA PRO A 13 19.17 26.71 -16.28
C PRO A 13 17.80 26.26 -15.78
N ARG A 14 17.36 25.04 -16.18
CA ARG A 14 16.18 24.42 -15.57
C ARG A 14 16.47 24.30 -14.09
N PRO A 15 15.52 24.69 -13.20
CA PRO A 15 15.69 24.49 -11.77
C PRO A 15 16.03 23.01 -11.52
N GLU A 16 17.04 22.76 -10.71
CA GLU A 16 17.35 21.38 -10.30
C GLU A 16 16.09 20.79 -9.65
N PRO A 17 15.67 19.58 -10.07
CA PRO A 17 14.48 18.96 -9.50
C PRO A 17 14.69 18.80 -7.99
N GLU A 18 13.65 19.15 -7.21
CA GLU A 18 13.70 18.96 -5.75
C GLU A 18 13.86 17.45 -5.45
N PRO A 19 14.88 17.04 -4.69
CA PRO A 19 15.15 15.61 -4.44
C PRO A 19 13.93 14.85 -3.88
N GLU A 20 13.09 15.51 -3.07
CA GLU A 20 11.87 14.93 -2.50
C GLU A 20 10.82 14.63 -3.59
N ARG A 21 10.68 15.51 -4.60
CA ARG A 21 9.75 15.32 -5.71
C ARG A 21 10.17 14.16 -6.60
N ASP A 22 11.45 14.05 -6.91
CA ASP A 22 11.97 12.93 -7.71
C ASP A 22 11.73 11.60 -7.00
N ARG A 23 11.93 11.55 -5.70
CA ARG A 23 11.69 10.36 -4.87
C ARG A 23 10.20 10.00 -4.77
N ALA A 24 9.34 10.99 -4.60
CA ALA A 24 7.89 10.78 -4.58
C ALA A 24 7.37 10.30 -5.93
N LEU A 25 7.85 10.89 -7.03
CA LEU A 25 7.52 10.43 -8.39
C LEU A 25 8.12 9.05 -8.64
N GLY A 26 9.34 8.79 -8.16
CA GLY A 26 10.00 7.49 -8.21
C GLY A 26 9.20 6.39 -7.50
N ALA A 27 8.55 6.69 -6.36
CA ALA A 27 7.65 5.76 -5.69
C ALA A 27 6.48 5.33 -6.58
N LEU A 28 5.81 6.28 -7.23
CA LEU A 28 4.66 6.01 -8.10
C LEU A 28 5.08 5.30 -9.39
N THR A 29 6.16 5.74 -10.02
CA THR A 29 6.66 5.13 -11.26
C THR A 29 7.32 3.78 -11.02
N GLY A 30 7.98 3.60 -9.87
CA GLY A 30 8.54 2.31 -9.45
C GLY A 30 7.45 1.29 -9.15
N LEU A 31 6.36 1.71 -8.49
CA LEU A 31 5.16 0.89 -8.29
C LEU A 31 4.61 0.43 -9.65
N ALA A 32 4.37 1.36 -10.56
CA ALA A 32 3.81 1.05 -11.88
C ALA A 32 4.75 0.16 -12.72
N LEU A 33 6.07 0.36 -12.63
CA LEU A 33 7.04 -0.48 -13.32
C LEU A 33 7.08 -1.89 -12.74
N GLY A 34 7.04 -2.04 -11.41
CA GLY A 34 6.99 -3.33 -10.73
C GLY A 34 5.73 -4.11 -11.11
N ASP A 35 4.57 -3.48 -11.01
CA ASP A 35 3.27 -3.99 -11.43
C ASP A 35 3.34 -4.50 -12.89
N ALA A 36 3.76 -3.68 -13.84
CA ALA A 36 3.83 -4.03 -15.25
C ALA A 36 4.88 -5.11 -15.57
N LEU A 37 5.93 -5.27 -14.75
CA LEU A 37 6.90 -6.38 -14.87
C LEU A 37 6.32 -7.69 -14.35
N GLY A 38 5.54 -7.65 -13.26
CA GLY A 38 4.95 -8.83 -12.63
C GLY A 38 3.65 -9.28 -13.29
N MET A 39 2.87 -8.39 -13.90
CA MET A 39 1.58 -8.68 -14.54
C MET A 39 1.61 -9.90 -15.49
N PRO A 40 2.60 -10.07 -16.39
CA PRO A 40 2.61 -11.20 -17.31
C PRO A 40 2.77 -12.57 -16.63
N THR A 41 3.25 -12.58 -15.39
CA THR A 41 3.62 -13.81 -14.65
C THR A 41 2.76 -14.06 -13.43
N GLN A 42 1.85 -13.14 -13.07
CA GLN A 42 0.97 -13.28 -11.91
C GLN A 42 0.15 -14.57 -11.97
N SER A 43 -0.03 -15.19 -10.83
CA SER A 43 -0.74 -16.47 -10.67
C SER A 43 -0.15 -17.64 -11.46
N MET A 44 1.08 -17.51 -11.97
CA MET A 44 1.80 -18.61 -12.65
C MET A 44 2.79 -19.27 -11.68
N SER A 45 3.03 -20.57 -11.89
CA SER A 45 4.12 -21.26 -11.20
C SER A 45 5.48 -20.89 -11.80
N PRO A 46 6.60 -21.00 -11.04
CA PRO A 46 7.94 -20.72 -11.54
C PRO A 46 8.30 -21.56 -12.79
N ALA A 47 7.83 -22.80 -12.84
CA ALA A 47 8.04 -23.68 -13.99
C ALA A 47 7.33 -23.17 -15.27
N LEU A 48 6.10 -22.64 -15.12
CA LEU A 48 5.37 -22.04 -16.26
C LEU A 48 6.04 -20.73 -16.70
N ILE A 49 6.49 -19.90 -15.76
CA ILE A 49 7.21 -18.65 -16.07
C ILE A 49 8.49 -18.99 -16.85
N THR A 50 9.29 -19.93 -16.37
CA THR A 50 10.53 -20.36 -17.06
C THR A 50 10.22 -20.91 -18.45
N ARG A 51 9.14 -21.69 -18.60
CA ARG A 51 8.74 -22.29 -19.88
C ARG A 51 8.36 -21.24 -20.92
N HIS A 52 7.61 -20.20 -20.51
CA HIS A 52 7.05 -19.22 -21.44
C HIS A 52 7.97 -18.03 -21.69
N TYR A 53 8.69 -17.59 -20.66
CA TYR A 53 9.46 -16.36 -20.71
C TYR A 53 10.96 -16.56 -20.52
N GLY A 54 11.40 -17.73 -20.04
CA GLY A 54 12.79 -17.92 -19.63
C GLY A 54 13.16 -17.00 -18.46
N ARG A 55 14.28 -16.28 -18.59
CA ARG A 55 14.67 -15.25 -17.63
C ARG A 55 13.91 -13.95 -17.91
N ILE A 56 13.23 -13.42 -16.89
CA ILE A 56 12.64 -12.08 -16.96
C ILE A 56 13.77 -11.06 -16.81
N ALA A 57 13.95 -10.21 -17.81
CA ALA A 57 14.95 -9.14 -17.84
C ALA A 57 14.36 -7.82 -18.37
N GLY A 58 13.05 -7.68 -18.36
CA GLY A 58 12.32 -6.50 -18.85
C GLY A 58 10.86 -6.81 -19.11
N LEU A 59 10.13 -5.80 -19.54
CA LEU A 59 8.71 -5.87 -19.84
C LEU A 59 8.40 -6.94 -20.90
N ARG A 60 7.32 -7.70 -20.70
CA ARG A 60 6.85 -8.80 -21.56
C ARG A 60 5.37 -8.68 -21.83
N ASP A 61 4.94 -9.13 -23.01
CA ASP A 61 3.52 -9.35 -23.27
C ASP A 61 3.07 -10.59 -22.48
N ALA A 62 1.85 -10.54 -21.94
CA ALA A 62 1.26 -11.69 -21.30
C ALA A 62 0.92 -12.77 -22.35
N VAL A 63 1.39 -14.01 -22.12
CA VAL A 63 1.03 -15.13 -23.02
C VAL A 63 -0.45 -15.46 -22.94
N GLY A 64 -0.99 -16.10 -23.97
CA GLY A 64 -2.40 -16.52 -23.98
C GLY A 64 -2.79 -17.50 -22.85
N ALA A 65 -1.80 -18.16 -22.24
CA ALA A 65 -1.99 -19.05 -21.09
C ALA A 65 -1.95 -18.34 -19.73
N GLN A 66 -1.74 -17.03 -19.69
CA GLN A 66 -1.75 -16.24 -18.46
C GLN A 66 -3.18 -16.20 -17.89
N PRO A 67 -3.40 -16.56 -16.60
CA PRO A 67 -4.75 -16.85 -16.10
C PRO A 67 -5.62 -15.61 -15.85
N ILE A 68 -5.01 -14.41 -15.64
CA ILE A 68 -5.72 -13.18 -15.21
C ILE A 68 -5.90 -12.20 -16.37
N ALA A 69 -4.82 -11.88 -17.08
CA ALA A 69 -4.80 -10.88 -18.15
C ALA A 69 -4.15 -11.43 -19.43
N PRO A 70 -4.70 -12.53 -20.04
CA PRO A 70 -4.11 -13.16 -21.22
C PRO A 70 -4.00 -12.18 -22.39
N GLY A 71 -2.82 -12.11 -23.01
CA GLY A 71 -2.56 -11.23 -24.15
C GLY A 71 -2.40 -9.76 -23.84
N ALA A 72 -2.36 -9.36 -22.57
CA ALA A 72 -2.09 -7.97 -22.19
C ALA A 72 -0.71 -7.53 -22.70
N PRO A 73 -0.58 -6.34 -23.31
CA PRO A 73 0.69 -5.87 -23.88
C PRO A 73 1.71 -5.52 -22.80
N ALA A 74 2.99 -5.66 -23.15
CA ALA A 74 4.11 -5.31 -22.30
C ALA A 74 4.06 -3.84 -21.86
N GLY A 75 4.01 -3.60 -20.56
CA GLY A 75 3.84 -2.28 -19.96
C GLY A 75 2.42 -2.00 -19.46
N SER A 76 1.46 -2.94 -19.60
CA SER A 76 0.15 -2.82 -18.96
C SER A 76 0.30 -2.96 -17.45
N VAL A 77 -0.38 -2.09 -16.71
CA VAL A 77 -0.53 -2.16 -15.25
C VAL A 77 -1.83 -2.87 -14.88
N THR A 78 -1.95 -3.21 -13.60
CA THR A 78 -3.12 -3.88 -13.02
C THR A 78 -3.84 -2.96 -12.02
N ASP A 79 -4.64 -3.55 -11.13
CA ASP A 79 -5.32 -2.86 -10.04
C ASP A 79 -4.34 -2.28 -8.99
N ASP A 80 -3.14 -2.80 -8.88
CA ASP A 80 -2.09 -2.25 -8.01
C ASP A 80 -1.86 -0.77 -8.28
N THR A 81 -1.52 -0.43 -9.51
CA THR A 81 -1.24 0.95 -9.91
C THR A 81 -2.51 1.79 -9.98
N GLU A 82 -3.58 1.28 -10.59
CA GLU A 82 -4.81 2.05 -10.77
C GLU A 82 -5.47 2.37 -9.42
N GLN A 83 -5.49 1.44 -8.44
CA GLN A 83 -6.00 1.71 -7.11
C GLN A 83 -5.05 2.59 -6.26
N ALA A 84 -3.73 2.52 -6.47
CA ALA A 84 -2.81 3.46 -5.83
C ALA A 84 -3.11 4.91 -6.29
N LEU A 85 -3.30 5.14 -7.58
CA LEU A 85 -3.70 6.46 -8.08
C LEU A 85 -5.07 6.89 -7.56
N LEU A 86 -6.02 5.96 -7.42
CA LEU A 86 -7.32 6.23 -6.79
C LEU A 86 -7.16 6.70 -5.33
N ILE A 87 -6.30 6.06 -4.54
CA ILE A 87 -5.99 6.50 -3.17
C ILE A 87 -5.37 7.91 -3.19
N ALA A 88 -4.47 8.21 -4.13
CA ALA A 88 -3.91 9.55 -4.28
C ALA A 88 -5.00 10.59 -4.53
N GLU A 89 -5.90 10.34 -5.48
CA GLU A 89 -7.03 11.22 -5.78
C GLU A 89 -7.94 11.47 -4.56
N LEU A 90 -8.27 10.40 -3.82
CA LEU A 90 -9.09 10.50 -2.61
C LEU A 90 -8.41 11.32 -1.51
N LEU A 91 -7.11 11.13 -1.31
CA LEU A 91 -6.33 11.89 -0.33
C LEU A 91 -6.27 13.38 -0.70
N ILE A 92 -6.01 13.69 -1.96
CA ILE A 92 -5.93 15.08 -2.45
C ILE A 92 -7.28 15.77 -2.32
N ALA A 93 -8.35 15.14 -2.83
CA ALA A 93 -9.71 15.68 -2.75
C ALA A 93 -10.21 15.82 -1.30
N GLY A 94 -9.83 14.87 -0.45
CA GLY A 94 -10.18 14.85 0.98
C GLY A 94 -9.24 15.65 1.88
N ARG A 95 -8.23 16.36 1.30
CA ARG A 95 -7.22 17.12 2.06
C ARG A 95 -6.54 16.26 3.14
N GLY A 96 -6.06 15.10 2.73
CA GLY A 96 -5.40 14.12 3.58
C GLY A 96 -6.35 13.17 4.33
N ARG A 97 -7.64 13.15 4.00
CA ARG A 97 -8.64 12.24 4.59
C ARG A 97 -9.25 11.35 3.53
N ILE A 98 -9.48 10.09 3.85
CA ILE A 98 -10.22 9.15 3.02
C ILE A 98 -11.59 8.90 3.68
N ASP A 99 -12.66 9.33 3.01
CA ASP A 99 -14.02 9.01 3.43
C ASP A 99 -14.38 7.59 2.96
N PRO A 100 -14.82 6.68 3.86
CA PRO A 100 -15.09 5.29 3.50
C PRO A 100 -16.20 5.12 2.46
N PHE A 101 -17.20 5.97 2.44
CA PHE A 101 -18.29 5.90 1.46
C PHE A 101 -17.79 6.30 0.08
N ARG A 102 -17.05 7.42 -0.03
CA ARG A 102 -16.44 7.83 -1.29
C ARG A 102 -15.45 6.80 -1.79
N PHE A 103 -14.70 6.17 -0.88
CA PHE A 103 -13.75 5.13 -1.26
C PHE A 103 -14.48 3.89 -1.80
N ALA A 104 -15.54 3.44 -1.15
CA ALA A 104 -16.37 2.33 -1.63
C ALA A 104 -16.95 2.63 -3.02
N ASP A 105 -17.55 3.82 -3.20
CA ASP A 105 -18.11 4.26 -4.48
C ASP A 105 -17.04 4.30 -5.58
N ALA A 106 -15.84 4.80 -5.27
CA ALA A 106 -14.74 4.89 -6.22
C ALA A 106 -14.24 3.50 -6.64
N LEU A 107 -14.14 2.53 -5.71
CA LEU A 107 -13.78 1.15 -6.01
C LEU A 107 -14.86 0.45 -6.86
N LEU A 108 -16.15 0.66 -6.56
CA LEU A 108 -17.25 0.12 -7.36
C LEU A 108 -17.22 0.67 -8.79
N ALA A 109 -17.05 1.99 -8.94
CA ALA A 109 -16.93 2.63 -10.24
C ALA A 109 -15.69 2.15 -11.01
N TRP A 110 -14.59 1.90 -10.31
CA TRP A 110 -13.38 1.31 -10.90
C TRP A 110 -13.65 -0.11 -11.41
N GLU A 111 -14.26 -0.98 -10.59
CA GLU A 111 -14.62 -2.35 -10.99
C GLU A 111 -15.54 -2.35 -12.22
N ASP A 112 -16.54 -1.49 -12.26
CA ASP A 112 -17.47 -1.39 -13.40
C ASP A 112 -16.74 -0.95 -14.68
N ARG A 113 -15.75 -0.04 -14.59
CA ARG A 113 -14.90 0.33 -15.73
C ARG A 113 -14.03 -0.86 -16.21
N MET A 114 -13.45 -1.63 -15.28
CA MET A 114 -12.64 -2.79 -15.65
C MET A 114 -13.48 -3.84 -16.37
N ARG A 115 -14.67 -4.13 -15.87
CA ARG A 115 -15.63 -5.05 -16.55
C ARG A 115 -16.00 -4.56 -17.95
N ALA A 116 -16.25 -3.26 -18.11
CA ALA A 116 -16.56 -2.67 -19.40
C ALA A 116 -15.40 -2.75 -20.40
N ARG A 117 -14.14 -2.78 -19.92
CA ARG A 117 -12.95 -3.02 -20.76
C ARG A 117 -12.72 -4.50 -21.08
N GLY A 118 -13.51 -5.41 -20.53
CA GLY A 118 -13.33 -6.86 -20.71
C GLY A 118 -12.27 -7.47 -19.80
N SER A 119 -11.83 -6.74 -18.79
CA SER A 119 -10.93 -7.23 -17.74
C SER A 119 -11.70 -8.12 -16.78
N LEU A 120 -11.31 -9.40 -16.65
CA LEU A 120 -12.20 -10.39 -16.06
C LEU A 120 -12.13 -10.49 -14.53
N ASP A 121 -11.00 -10.33 -13.89
CA ASP A 121 -10.88 -10.57 -12.43
C ASP A 121 -9.59 -9.99 -11.82
N LEU A 122 -9.44 -8.68 -11.82
CA LEU A 122 -8.27 -8.02 -11.23
C LEU A 122 -8.40 -7.80 -9.72
N LEU A 123 -9.60 -7.95 -9.13
CA LEU A 123 -9.80 -7.71 -7.71
C LEU A 123 -9.35 -8.90 -6.86
N GLY A 124 -8.47 -8.65 -5.91
CA GLY A 124 -8.11 -9.62 -4.89
C GLY A 124 -9.32 -10.04 -4.02
N PRO A 125 -9.26 -11.25 -3.40
CA PRO A 125 -10.41 -11.87 -2.71
C PRO A 125 -11.03 -10.99 -1.62
N SER A 126 -10.22 -10.31 -0.81
CA SER A 126 -10.71 -9.45 0.27
C SER A 126 -11.45 -8.23 -0.25
N THR A 127 -10.94 -7.58 -1.31
CA THR A 127 -11.60 -6.43 -1.95
C THR A 127 -12.92 -6.86 -2.58
N LYS A 128 -12.92 -7.97 -3.32
CA LYS A 128 -14.12 -8.52 -3.96
C LYS A 128 -15.23 -8.80 -2.94
N LEU A 129 -14.90 -9.52 -1.85
CA LEU A 129 -15.85 -9.81 -0.77
C LEU A 129 -16.41 -8.53 -0.13
N ALA A 130 -15.56 -7.52 0.08
CA ALA A 130 -15.99 -6.24 0.67
C ALA A 130 -16.96 -5.50 -0.27
N LEU A 131 -16.66 -5.41 -1.57
CA LEU A 131 -17.51 -4.74 -2.54
C LEU A 131 -18.83 -5.47 -2.77
N GLU A 132 -18.85 -6.80 -2.74
CA GLU A 132 -20.08 -7.59 -2.75
C GLU A 132 -20.99 -7.22 -1.57
N ARG A 133 -20.43 -7.05 -0.37
CA ARG A 133 -21.17 -6.60 0.82
C ARG A 133 -21.67 -5.18 0.67
N VAL A 134 -20.88 -4.25 0.14
CA VAL A 134 -21.31 -2.88 -0.15
C VAL A 134 -22.47 -2.88 -1.15
N ARG A 135 -22.38 -3.65 -2.23
CA ARG A 135 -23.50 -3.81 -3.21
C ARG A 135 -24.77 -4.37 -2.55
N ALA A 136 -24.62 -5.21 -1.54
CA ALA A 136 -25.72 -5.76 -0.75
C ALA A 136 -26.26 -4.78 0.31
N GLY A 137 -25.75 -3.53 0.39
CA GLY A 137 -26.22 -2.48 1.29
C GLY A 137 -25.52 -2.45 2.65
N ALA A 138 -24.41 -3.18 2.84
CA ALA A 138 -23.64 -3.09 4.07
C ALA A 138 -22.92 -1.73 4.19
N ASP A 139 -22.74 -1.26 5.43
CA ASP A 139 -21.99 -0.04 5.72
C ASP A 139 -20.50 -0.24 5.36
N PRO A 140 -19.92 0.57 4.45
CA PRO A 140 -18.51 0.45 4.04
C PRO A 140 -17.49 0.47 5.19
N ARG A 141 -17.87 1.07 6.34
CA ARG A 141 -17.02 1.07 7.56
C ARG A 141 -16.91 -0.29 8.24
N THR A 142 -17.64 -1.29 7.76
CA THR A 142 -17.68 -2.64 8.37
C THR A 142 -17.32 -3.75 7.41
N THR A 143 -17.18 -3.46 6.13
CA THR A 143 -17.01 -4.49 5.08
C THR A 143 -15.61 -5.09 5.05
N GLY A 144 -14.59 -4.35 5.51
CA GLY A 144 -13.18 -4.78 5.50
C GLY A 144 -12.74 -5.72 6.64
N ARG A 145 -13.62 -6.05 7.59
CA ARG A 145 -13.27 -6.76 8.84
C ARG A 145 -12.73 -8.18 8.68
N ALA A 146 -12.76 -8.73 7.49
CA ALA A 146 -12.22 -10.06 7.17
C ALA A 146 -11.07 -10.02 6.14
N GLY A 147 -10.63 -8.83 5.72
CA GLY A 147 -9.60 -8.70 4.70
C GLY A 147 -8.20 -8.89 5.26
N THR A 148 -7.51 -9.94 4.82
CA THR A 148 -6.15 -10.30 5.23
C THR A 148 -5.16 -10.32 4.06
N THR A 149 -5.65 -10.13 2.84
CA THR A 149 -4.80 -10.08 1.65
C THR A 149 -4.04 -8.75 1.51
N ASN A 150 -3.16 -8.66 0.55
CA ASN A 150 -2.24 -7.54 0.35
C ASN A 150 -2.84 -6.31 -0.34
N GLY A 151 -4.12 -6.34 -0.73
CA GLY A 151 -4.74 -5.26 -1.49
C GLY A 151 -4.74 -3.87 -0.81
N ALA A 152 -4.59 -3.79 0.52
CA ALA A 152 -4.35 -2.51 1.19
C ALA A 152 -2.89 -2.05 1.03
N ALA A 153 -1.92 -2.98 1.08
CA ALA A 153 -0.49 -2.66 0.99
C ALA A 153 -0.07 -2.25 -0.44
N MET A 154 -0.62 -2.92 -1.47
CA MET A 154 -0.29 -2.65 -2.86
C MET A 154 -0.57 -1.20 -3.29
N ARG A 155 -1.63 -0.60 -2.74
CA ARG A 155 -2.11 0.74 -3.13
C ARG A 155 -1.76 1.85 -2.14
N VAL A 156 -0.99 1.58 -1.08
CA VAL A 156 -0.78 2.52 0.03
C VAL A 156 0.36 3.54 -0.19
N ALA A 157 1.21 3.36 -1.20
CA ALA A 157 2.34 4.24 -1.46
C ALA A 157 1.99 5.75 -1.44
N PRO A 158 0.84 6.21 -1.97
CA PRO A 158 0.41 7.61 -1.87
C PRO A 158 0.27 8.12 -0.43
N VAL A 159 -0.13 7.27 0.51
CA VAL A 159 -0.17 7.64 1.94
C VAL A 159 1.25 7.91 2.45
N GLY A 160 2.22 7.05 2.11
CA GLY A 160 3.63 7.24 2.45
C GLY A 160 4.21 8.54 1.87
N ILE A 161 3.81 8.92 0.65
CA ILE A 161 4.21 10.19 0.05
C ILE A 161 3.58 11.38 0.80
N ALA A 162 2.28 11.31 1.10
CA ALA A 162 1.54 12.44 1.70
C ALA A 162 1.88 12.72 3.17
N PHE A 163 2.37 11.74 3.93
CA PHE A 163 2.58 11.88 5.37
C PHE A 163 4.03 11.56 5.78
N PRO A 164 4.76 12.55 6.35
CA PRO A 164 6.14 12.35 6.82
C PRO A 164 6.18 11.57 8.14
N LEU A 165 7.29 10.86 8.40
CA LEU A 165 7.50 10.09 9.63
C LEU A 165 7.60 10.94 10.89
N THR A 166 7.78 12.26 10.78
CA THR A 166 7.72 13.19 11.91
C THR A 166 6.32 13.23 12.56
N ARG A 167 5.33 12.59 11.95
CA ARG A 167 3.93 12.51 12.41
C ARG A 167 3.39 11.10 12.26
N PRO A 168 3.93 10.15 13.01
CA PRO A 168 3.64 8.73 12.85
C PRO A 168 2.16 8.41 13.05
N GLU A 169 1.48 9.10 13.98
CA GLU A 169 0.06 8.86 14.24
C GLU A 169 -0.84 9.32 13.08
N LEU A 170 -0.52 10.46 12.43
CA LEU A 170 -1.29 10.92 11.27
C LEU A 170 -1.09 9.99 10.06
N LEU A 171 0.14 9.50 9.86
CA LEU A 171 0.41 8.49 8.84
C LEU A 171 -0.39 7.21 9.15
N ALA A 172 -0.33 6.73 10.39
CA ALA A 172 -1.06 5.52 10.79
C ALA A 172 -2.58 5.67 10.67
N ASP A 173 -3.14 6.85 10.98
CA ASP A 173 -4.58 7.14 10.79
C ASP A 173 -4.96 7.13 9.30
N ALA A 174 -4.13 7.71 8.43
CA ALA A 174 -4.36 7.70 6.99
C ALA A 174 -4.22 6.29 6.38
N VAL A 175 -3.23 5.50 6.83
CA VAL A 175 -3.10 4.09 6.46
C VAL A 175 -4.35 3.32 6.88
N HIS A 176 -4.80 3.45 8.12
CA HIS A 176 -6.00 2.77 8.59
C HIS A 176 -7.24 3.17 7.77
N ALA A 177 -7.41 4.48 7.49
CA ALA A 177 -8.51 4.95 6.66
C ALA A 177 -8.51 4.33 5.25
N SER A 178 -7.34 4.03 4.67
CA SER A 178 -7.21 3.32 3.38
C SER A 178 -7.54 1.82 3.47
N CYS A 179 -7.56 1.25 4.69
CA CYS A 179 -7.86 -0.17 4.95
C CYS A 179 -9.35 -0.42 5.23
N VAL A 180 -10.06 0.52 5.86
CA VAL A 180 -11.37 0.32 6.49
C VAL A 180 -12.37 -0.40 5.60
N VAL A 181 -12.49 -0.04 4.34
CA VAL A 181 -13.50 -0.59 3.42
C VAL A 181 -13.23 -2.06 3.08
N THR A 182 -11.97 -2.48 2.95
CA THR A 182 -11.61 -3.77 2.36
C THR A 182 -10.72 -4.65 3.23
N HIS A 183 -9.88 -4.05 4.09
CA HIS A 183 -8.83 -4.75 4.85
C HIS A 183 -8.71 -4.21 6.28
N ASP A 184 -9.85 -4.00 6.95
CA ASP A 184 -9.91 -3.49 8.34
C ASP A 184 -9.57 -4.59 9.35
N THR A 185 -8.40 -5.19 9.17
CA THR A 185 -7.81 -6.18 10.09
C THR A 185 -6.44 -5.72 10.56
N ARG A 186 -5.95 -6.31 11.67
CA ARG A 186 -4.59 -6.07 12.13
C ARG A 186 -3.56 -6.35 11.02
N GLN A 187 -3.70 -7.47 10.31
CA GLN A 187 -2.79 -7.83 9.21
C GLN A 187 -2.87 -6.86 8.04
N GLY A 188 -4.08 -6.45 7.65
CA GLY A 188 -4.28 -5.43 6.62
C GLY A 188 -3.64 -4.10 7.00
N PHE A 189 -3.77 -3.67 8.26
CA PHE A 189 -3.12 -2.46 8.74
C PHE A 189 -1.60 -2.61 8.81
N GLU A 190 -1.05 -3.68 9.44
CA GLU A 190 0.40 -3.89 9.54
C GLU A 190 1.06 -3.92 8.16
N SER A 191 0.43 -4.62 7.20
CA SER A 191 0.95 -4.75 5.83
C SER A 191 1.02 -3.40 5.11
N ALA A 192 -0.07 -2.64 5.14
CA ALA A 192 -0.13 -1.33 4.53
C ALA A 192 0.80 -0.32 5.23
N ALA A 193 0.88 -0.36 6.57
CA ALA A 193 1.75 0.50 7.34
C ALA A 193 3.24 0.26 7.02
N LEU A 194 3.67 -1.00 6.87
CA LEU A 194 5.05 -1.34 6.50
C LEU A 194 5.45 -0.69 5.17
N ILE A 195 4.63 -0.82 4.14
CA ILE A 195 4.92 -0.23 2.83
C ILE A 195 4.83 1.31 2.89
N ALA A 196 3.80 1.88 3.53
CA ALA A 196 3.66 3.34 3.64
C ALA A 196 4.82 3.99 4.39
N VAL A 197 5.28 3.38 5.49
CA VAL A 197 6.42 3.90 6.28
C VAL A 197 7.71 3.79 5.49
N ALA A 198 7.97 2.66 4.80
CA ALA A 198 9.15 2.49 3.95
C ALA A 198 9.18 3.55 2.83
N VAL A 199 8.07 3.75 2.13
CA VAL A 199 7.95 4.81 1.11
C VAL A 199 8.17 6.19 1.71
N SER A 200 7.56 6.50 2.87
CA SER A 200 7.72 7.81 3.51
C SER A 200 9.16 8.09 3.96
N ALA A 201 9.86 7.06 4.47
CA ALA A 201 11.28 7.16 4.82
C ALA A 201 12.14 7.42 3.58
N ALA A 202 11.91 6.67 2.50
CA ALA A 202 12.63 6.81 1.26
C ALA A 202 12.39 8.19 0.60
N VAL A 203 11.16 8.67 0.56
CA VAL A 203 10.81 10.03 0.09
C VAL A 203 11.55 11.10 0.92
N SER A 204 11.72 10.88 2.22
CA SER A 204 12.50 11.76 3.11
C SER A 204 14.03 11.64 2.95
N GLY A 205 14.52 10.78 2.05
CA GLY A 205 15.96 10.67 1.74
C GLY A 205 16.64 9.41 2.25
N ALA A 206 15.93 8.47 2.89
CA ALA A 206 16.49 7.18 3.25
C ALA A 206 16.83 6.35 2.00
N ASP A 207 17.89 5.55 2.06
CA ASP A 207 18.10 4.43 1.16
C ASP A 207 17.11 3.28 1.47
N ALA A 208 17.09 2.25 0.65
CA ALA A 208 16.11 1.16 0.81
C ALA A 208 16.29 0.39 2.12
N ASP A 209 17.54 0.15 2.56
CA ASP A 209 17.83 -0.56 3.82
C ASP A 209 17.25 0.19 5.01
N ARG A 210 17.59 1.47 5.13
CA ARG A 210 17.08 2.34 6.20
C ARG A 210 15.57 2.53 6.13
N ALA A 211 15.00 2.56 4.93
CA ALA A 211 13.56 2.66 4.74
C ALA A 211 12.85 1.42 5.27
N VAL A 212 13.37 0.23 5.00
CA VAL A 212 12.84 -1.05 5.52
C VAL A 212 13.01 -1.12 7.04
N ASP A 213 14.17 -0.75 7.60
CA ASP A 213 14.39 -0.72 9.05
C ASP A 213 13.41 0.24 9.75
N ALA A 214 13.26 1.46 9.22
CA ALA A 214 12.31 2.43 9.75
C ALA A 214 10.86 1.90 9.73
N ALA A 215 10.48 1.15 8.68
CA ALA A 215 9.17 0.53 8.60
C ALA A 215 8.96 -0.52 9.70
N LEU A 216 9.92 -1.42 9.89
CA LEU A 216 9.84 -2.46 10.90
C LEU A 216 9.78 -1.89 12.32
N ASP A 217 10.60 -0.87 12.62
CA ASP A 217 10.69 -0.30 13.95
C ASP A 217 9.46 0.55 14.28
N LEU A 218 9.05 1.42 13.34
CA LEU A 218 7.90 2.28 13.57
C LEU A 218 6.61 1.48 13.67
N VAL A 219 6.34 0.54 12.74
CA VAL A 219 5.08 -0.22 12.76
C VAL A 219 4.99 -1.13 13.99
N ALA A 220 6.12 -1.68 14.46
CA ALA A 220 6.16 -2.42 15.73
C ALA A 220 5.82 -1.56 16.95
N ALA A 221 6.12 -0.27 16.90
CA ALA A 221 5.86 0.69 17.99
C ALA A 221 4.47 1.33 17.93
N LEU A 222 3.79 1.30 16.78
CA LEU A 222 2.44 1.86 16.64
C LEU A 222 1.41 1.05 17.42
N ALA A 223 0.38 1.74 17.93
CA ALA A 223 -0.78 1.09 18.49
C ALA A 223 -1.49 0.23 17.42
N PRO A 224 -1.89 -1.01 17.72
CA PRO A 224 -2.62 -1.86 16.79
C PRO A 224 -3.90 -1.21 16.30
N ARG A 225 -4.17 -1.28 15.00
CA ARG A 225 -5.41 -0.84 14.36
C ARG A 225 -6.04 -1.98 13.57
N GLY A 226 -7.33 -1.85 13.29
CA GLY A 226 -8.11 -2.88 12.61
C GLY A 226 -8.58 -4.00 13.54
N HIS A 227 -9.46 -4.84 13.03
CA HIS A 227 -10.03 -5.96 13.78
C HIS A 227 -9.03 -7.10 13.93
N TRP A 228 -9.13 -7.83 15.04
CA TRP A 228 -8.33 -9.02 15.24
C TRP A 228 -8.63 -10.08 14.16
N SER A 229 -7.59 -10.72 13.67
CA SER A 229 -7.63 -11.86 12.75
C SER A 229 -6.65 -12.93 13.25
N PRO A 230 -6.91 -14.22 12.98
CA PRO A 230 -6.11 -15.32 13.55
C PRO A 230 -4.73 -15.50 12.89
N GLY A 231 -4.34 -14.64 11.97
CA GLY A 231 -3.06 -14.75 11.28
C GLY A 231 -1.88 -14.21 12.09
N ALA A 232 -0.67 -14.57 11.66
CA ALA A 232 0.57 -14.08 12.25
C ALA A 232 0.76 -12.58 12.00
N SER A 233 1.51 -11.90 12.88
CA SER A 233 1.93 -10.51 12.67
C SER A 233 2.80 -10.41 11.41
N VAL A 234 2.45 -9.47 10.54
CA VAL A 234 3.21 -9.21 9.30
C VAL A 234 4.60 -8.65 9.64
N VAL A 235 4.70 -7.82 10.68
CA VAL A 235 5.98 -7.26 11.16
C VAL A 235 6.93 -8.37 11.62
N VAL A 236 6.43 -9.34 12.40
CA VAL A 236 7.24 -10.47 12.90
C VAL A 236 7.71 -11.34 11.74
N ARG A 237 6.83 -11.64 10.79
CA ARG A 237 7.18 -12.41 9.60
C ARG A 237 8.18 -11.69 8.71
N ALA A 238 8.04 -10.37 8.54
CA ALA A 238 8.97 -9.57 7.77
C ALA A 238 10.37 -9.56 8.39
N ARG A 239 10.50 -9.40 9.71
CA ARG A 239 11.79 -9.51 10.41
C ARG A 239 12.42 -10.88 10.19
N ALA A 240 11.69 -11.95 10.43
CA ALA A 240 12.19 -13.31 10.24
C ALA A 240 12.61 -13.59 8.78
N ALA A 241 11.88 -13.08 7.80
CA ALA A 241 12.21 -13.24 6.40
C ALA A 241 13.50 -12.47 6.02
N LEU A 242 13.68 -11.26 6.53
CA LEU A 242 14.86 -10.45 6.31
C LEU A 242 16.10 -11.06 6.97
N ASP A 243 15.98 -11.53 8.22
CA ASP A 243 17.08 -12.23 8.92
C ASP A 243 17.50 -13.50 8.16
N ALA A 244 16.53 -14.26 7.62
CA ALA A 244 16.81 -15.48 6.86
C ALA A 244 17.38 -15.21 5.45
N ALA A 245 17.18 -14.03 4.89
CA ALA A 245 17.64 -13.65 3.56
C ALA A 245 19.11 -13.19 3.54
N GLU A 246 19.65 -12.77 4.69
CA GLU A 246 20.99 -12.17 4.78
C GLU A 246 22.06 -13.05 4.17
N GLY A 247 22.81 -12.50 3.21
CA GLY A 247 23.96 -13.16 2.56
C GLY A 247 23.62 -14.28 1.58
N LEU A 248 22.35 -14.46 1.23
CA LEU A 248 21.95 -15.47 0.26
C LEU A 248 22.27 -15.03 -1.18
N SER A 249 22.58 -16.01 -2.04
CA SER A 249 22.57 -15.78 -3.49
C SER A 249 21.16 -15.63 -4.00
N ASP A 250 20.95 -14.97 -5.17
CA ASP A 250 19.62 -14.80 -5.78
C ASP A 250 18.88 -16.14 -5.93
N ALA A 251 19.58 -17.23 -6.27
CA ALA A 251 18.97 -18.54 -6.40
C ALA A 251 18.47 -19.09 -5.04
N ALA A 252 19.26 -18.96 -3.97
CA ALA A 252 18.87 -19.37 -2.63
C ALA A 252 17.76 -18.47 -2.08
N LEU A 253 17.83 -17.17 -2.33
CA LEU A 253 16.79 -16.20 -1.98
C LEU A 253 15.45 -16.54 -2.64
N ALA A 254 15.45 -16.90 -3.92
CA ALA A 254 14.23 -17.34 -4.60
C ALA A 254 13.61 -18.59 -3.97
N VAL A 255 14.42 -19.53 -3.47
CA VAL A 255 13.93 -20.71 -2.74
C VAL A 255 13.34 -20.28 -1.38
N LEU A 256 14.06 -19.45 -0.61
CA LEU A 256 13.58 -18.93 0.66
C LEU A 256 12.20 -18.26 0.50
N LEU A 257 12.08 -17.34 -0.47
CA LEU A 257 10.87 -16.57 -0.67
C LEU A 257 9.68 -17.45 -1.10
N ARG A 258 9.91 -18.44 -1.96
CA ARG A 258 8.84 -19.33 -2.41
C ARG A 258 8.40 -20.37 -1.37
N GLU A 259 9.38 -20.98 -0.69
CA GLU A 259 9.11 -22.18 0.10
C GLU A 259 8.90 -21.89 1.60
N GLN A 260 9.39 -20.75 2.10
CA GLN A 260 9.35 -20.43 3.53
C GLN A 260 8.56 -19.14 3.82
N VAL A 261 8.72 -18.10 3.01
CA VAL A 261 8.01 -16.82 3.18
C VAL A 261 6.61 -16.91 2.58
N GLY A 262 6.50 -17.41 1.36
CA GLY A 262 5.31 -17.46 0.53
C GLY A 262 5.22 -16.26 -0.42
N THR A 263 4.57 -16.50 -1.57
CA THR A 263 4.38 -15.51 -2.64
C THR A 263 2.91 -15.40 -3.04
N SER A 264 1.99 -15.75 -2.15
CA SER A 264 0.56 -15.66 -2.42
C SER A 264 0.01 -14.24 -2.18
N VAL A 265 -1.28 -14.06 -2.43
CA VAL A 265 -2.01 -12.82 -2.15
C VAL A 265 -2.14 -12.50 -0.64
N GLU A 266 -1.77 -13.42 0.25
CA GLU A 266 -1.82 -13.16 1.69
C GLU A 266 -0.78 -12.11 2.10
N SER A 267 -1.24 -11.09 2.82
CA SER A 267 -0.37 -9.96 3.21
C SER A 267 0.83 -10.37 4.06
N ALA A 268 0.67 -11.43 4.87
CA ALA A 268 1.73 -11.98 5.71
C ALA A 268 2.79 -12.80 4.94
N GLU A 269 2.65 -12.91 3.62
CA GLU A 269 3.58 -13.55 2.70
C GLU A 269 4.17 -12.52 1.72
N SER A 270 3.32 -11.89 0.92
CA SER A 270 3.75 -10.96 -0.15
C SER A 270 4.44 -9.70 0.38
N VAL A 271 4.02 -9.13 1.51
CA VAL A 271 4.66 -7.93 2.07
C VAL A 271 6.05 -8.22 2.61
N PRO A 272 6.28 -9.27 3.45
CA PRO A 272 7.64 -9.70 3.77
C PRO A 272 8.52 -9.96 2.54
N CYS A 273 7.96 -10.63 1.52
CA CYS A 273 8.65 -10.89 0.26
C CYS A 273 9.10 -9.58 -0.43
N ALA A 274 8.20 -8.60 -0.54
CA ALA A 274 8.49 -7.30 -1.15
C ALA A 274 9.57 -6.51 -0.37
N LEU A 275 9.54 -6.54 0.97
CA LEU A 275 10.54 -5.87 1.82
C LEU A 275 11.92 -6.54 1.71
N VAL A 276 11.98 -7.87 1.64
CA VAL A 276 13.23 -8.60 1.38
C VAL A 276 13.80 -8.20 0.03
N ILE A 277 12.98 -8.16 -1.02
CA ILE A 277 13.43 -7.73 -2.36
C ILE A 277 13.92 -6.29 -2.33
N ALA A 278 13.20 -5.39 -1.65
CA ALA A 278 13.61 -3.99 -1.54
C ALA A 278 14.98 -3.85 -0.86
N ARG A 279 15.30 -4.67 0.14
CA ARG A 279 16.60 -4.68 0.82
C ARG A 279 17.69 -5.34 -0.02
N GLU A 280 17.50 -6.57 -0.44
CA GLU A 280 18.54 -7.37 -1.10
C GLU A 280 18.91 -6.83 -2.50
N PHE A 281 17.99 -6.09 -3.12
CA PHE A 281 18.21 -5.46 -4.42
C PHE A 281 18.35 -3.93 -4.37
N ALA A 282 18.67 -3.35 -3.21
CA ALA A 282 18.86 -1.90 -3.05
C ALA A 282 19.89 -1.32 -4.03
N ALA A 283 20.98 -2.05 -4.32
CA ALA A 283 22.03 -1.64 -5.27
C ALA A 283 21.69 -1.92 -6.75
N ARG A 284 20.66 -2.68 -7.04
CA ARG A 284 20.25 -3.10 -8.39
C ARG A 284 18.71 -3.20 -8.52
N PRO A 285 18.00 -2.08 -8.34
CA PRO A 285 16.53 -2.06 -8.20
C PRO A 285 15.78 -2.73 -9.35
N PHE A 286 16.15 -2.44 -10.59
CA PHE A 286 15.49 -3.02 -11.76
C PHE A 286 15.65 -4.55 -11.84
N GLU A 287 16.82 -5.07 -11.47
CA GLU A 287 17.02 -6.52 -11.39
C GLU A 287 16.14 -7.14 -10.30
N GLY A 288 15.96 -6.44 -9.16
CA GLY A 288 15.05 -6.85 -8.10
C GLY A 288 13.59 -6.97 -8.56
N LEU A 289 13.10 -6.03 -9.37
CA LEU A 289 11.76 -6.11 -9.94
C LEU A 289 11.62 -7.26 -10.95
N CYS A 290 12.63 -7.49 -11.78
CA CYS A 290 12.68 -8.65 -12.68
C CYS A 290 12.76 -9.99 -11.90
N PHE A 291 13.45 -9.99 -10.77
CA PHE A 291 13.52 -11.14 -9.86
C PHE A 291 12.13 -11.41 -9.25
N ALA A 292 11.44 -10.39 -8.73
CA ALA A 292 10.07 -10.51 -8.23
C ALA A 292 9.14 -11.12 -9.27
N ALA A 293 9.18 -10.61 -10.51
CA ALA A 293 8.40 -11.13 -11.64
C ALA A 293 8.70 -12.60 -11.99
N SER A 294 9.81 -13.16 -11.51
CA SER A 294 10.23 -14.54 -11.78
C SER A 294 9.86 -15.52 -10.66
N LEU A 295 9.37 -15.04 -9.52
CA LEU A 295 9.14 -15.87 -8.33
C LEU A 295 7.95 -16.82 -8.48
N GLY A 296 6.93 -16.41 -9.21
CA GLY A 296 5.63 -17.08 -9.25
C GLY A 296 4.73 -16.65 -8.10
N GLY A 297 3.45 -16.96 -8.21
CA GLY A 297 2.43 -16.47 -7.29
C GLY A 297 1.97 -15.06 -7.64
N ASP A 298 1.91 -14.17 -6.68
CA ASP A 298 1.39 -12.79 -6.79
C ASP A 298 2.49 -11.80 -7.18
N THR A 299 3.07 -12.04 -8.36
CA THR A 299 4.30 -11.39 -8.82
C THR A 299 4.14 -9.91 -9.12
N ASP A 300 2.99 -9.48 -9.61
CA ASP A 300 2.67 -8.07 -9.86
C ASP A 300 2.62 -7.25 -8.58
N THR A 301 1.86 -7.71 -7.58
CA THR A 301 1.73 -7.02 -6.30
C THR A 301 3.06 -6.99 -5.53
N ILE A 302 3.80 -8.12 -5.50
CA ILE A 302 5.12 -8.16 -4.85
C ILE A 302 6.07 -7.17 -5.52
N ALA A 303 6.12 -7.16 -6.85
CA ALA A 303 6.99 -6.26 -7.60
C ALA A 303 6.53 -4.79 -7.51
N ALA A 304 5.22 -4.52 -7.47
CA ALA A 304 4.67 -3.18 -7.28
C ALA A 304 5.06 -2.58 -5.91
N MET A 305 4.88 -3.34 -4.83
CA MET A 305 5.27 -2.92 -3.48
C MET A 305 6.79 -2.69 -3.36
N ALA A 306 7.60 -3.63 -3.84
CA ALA A 306 9.06 -3.47 -3.86
C ALA A 306 9.48 -2.28 -4.73
N GLY A 307 8.84 -2.10 -5.88
CA GLY A 307 9.06 -1.01 -6.81
C GLY A 307 8.75 0.37 -6.21
N ALA A 308 7.69 0.47 -5.40
CA ALA A 308 7.37 1.71 -4.68
C ALA A 308 8.50 2.12 -3.71
N VAL A 309 9.06 1.17 -2.96
CA VAL A 309 10.15 1.43 -2.02
C VAL A 309 11.46 1.72 -2.75
N LEU A 310 11.85 0.88 -3.71
CA LEU A 310 13.10 1.01 -4.48
C LEU A 310 13.09 2.29 -5.33
N GLY A 311 11.98 2.60 -5.99
CA GLY A 311 11.84 3.81 -6.80
C GLY A 311 11.87 5.09 -5.97
N ALA A 312 11.34 5.07 -4.74
CA ALA A 312 11.49 6.18 -3.81
C ALA A 312 12.93 6.33 -3.29
N ALA A 313 13.61 5.20 -3.03
CA ALA A 313 14.97 5.20 -2.50
C ALA A 313 16.00 5.67 -3.53
N ASP A 314 15.90 5.19 -4.78
CA ASP A 314 16.75 5.60 -5.91
C ASP A 314 15.96 5.68 -7.23
N PRO A 315 15.29 6.82 -7.50
CA PRO A 315 14.50 6.99 -8.72
C PRO A 315 15.33 6.91 -10.01
N ARG A 316 16.65 7.14 -9.94
CA ARG A 316 17.53 7.14 -11.11
C ARG A 316 18.00 5.72 -11.50
N ALA A 317 17.88 4.75 -10.60
CA ALA A 317 18.23 3.35 -10.87
C ALA A 317 17.14 2.61 -11.68
N LEU A 318 15.95 3.20 -11.87
CA LEU A 318 14.90 2.65 -12.72
C LEU A 318 15.13 3.10 -14.19
N PRO A 319 15.11 2.16 -15.19
CA PRO A 319 15.30 2.50 -16.59
C PRO A 319 14.20 3.44 -17.10
N ALA A 320 14.58 4.64 -17.54
CA ALA A 320 13.65 5.66 -17.97
C ALA A 320 12.80 5.25 -19.19
N ASP A 321 13.36 4.44 -20.09
CA ASP A 321 12.67 3.90 -21.26
C ASP A 321 11.60 2.87 -20.87
N ALA A 322 11.88 2.02 -19.89
CA ALA A 322 10.91 1.06 -19.36
C ALA A 322 9.77 1.79 -18.62
N VAL A 323 10.09 2.74 -17.75
CA VAL A 323 9.09 3.61 -17.09
C VAL A 323 8.24 4.34 -18.12
N GLY A 324 8.87 5.01 -19.11
CA GLY A 324 8.17 5.72 -20.17
C GLY A 324 7.24 4.82 -20.98
N ARG A 325 7.64 3.57 -21.24
CA ARG A 325 6.78 2.59 -21.91
C ARG A 325 5.55 2.20 -21.08
N VAL A 326 5.72 1.95 -19.77
CA VAL A 326 4.61 1.63 -18.86
C VAL A 326 3.60 2.78 -18.85
N LEU A 327 4.06 4.00 -18.66
CA LEU A 327 3.18 5.18 -18.63
C LEU A 327 2.43 5.38 -19.96
N ALA A 328 3.12 5.20 -21.09
CA ALA A 328 2.52 5.34 -22.41
C ALA A 328 1.48 4.25 -22.73
N VAL A 329 1.79 2.97 -22.44
CA VAL A 329 0.90 1.83 -22.71
C VAL A 329 -0.34 1.90 -21.84
N SER A 330 -0.19 2.27 -20.57
CA SER A 330 -1.31 2.34 -19.61
C SER A 330 -2.00 3.71 -19.58
N GLY A 331 -1.52 4.69 -20.37
CA GLY A 331 -2.13 6.03 -20.45
C GLY A 331 -2.06 6.80 -19.12
N LEU A 332 -0.98 6.62 -18.34
CA LEU A 332 -0.82 7.17 -17.00
C LEU A 332 0.04 8.44 -17.01
N ASP A 333 -0.36 9.41 -16.18
CA ASP A 333 0.47 10.54 -15.78
C ASP A 333 0.45 10.67 -14.25
N PRO A 334 1.45 10.15 -13.53
CA PRO A 334 1.50 10.21 -12.08
C PRO A 334 1.96 11.58 -11.54
N ALA A 335 2.41 12.52 -12.38
CA ALA A 335 2.98 13.78 -11.92
C ALA A 335 1.98 14.66 -11.16
N PRO A 336 0.72 14.86 -11.61
CA PRO A 336 -0.26 15.62 -10.84
C PRO A 336 -0.58 15.01 -9.47
N ALA A 337 -0.66 13.68 -9.40
CA ALA A 337 -0.86 12.97 -8.15
C ALA A 337 0.35 13.17 -7.19
N CYS A 338 1.57 13.05 -7.71
CA CYS A 338 2.79 13.31 -6.96
C CYS A 338 2.79 14.73 -6.36
N ASP A 339 2.54 15.74 -7.17
CA ASP A 339 2.55 17.13 -6.74
C ASP A 339 1.47 17.41 -5.67
N GLY A 340 0.24 16.92 -5.86
CA GLY A 340 -0.84 17.07 -4.88
C GLY A 340 -0.57 16.33 -3.55
N LEU A 341 0.06 15.16 -3.58
CA LEU A 341 0.47 14.43 -2.36
C LEU A 341 1.58 15.18 -1.60
N LEU A 342 2.54 15.78 -2.30
CA LEU A 342 3.60 16.58 -1.69
C LEU A 342 3.07 17.90 -1.12
N GLU A 343 2.03 18.49 -1.70
CA GLU A 343 1.33 19.61 -1.07
C GLU A 343 0.70 19.20 0.26
N LEU A 344 0.08 18.03 0.35
CA LEU A 344 -0.43 17.49 1.61
C LEU A 344 0.69 17.25 2.64
N ARG A 345 1.84 16.71 2.20
CA ARG A 345 3.01 16.47 3.05
C ARG A 345 3.52 17.76 3.67
N ARG A 346 3.59 18.85 2.91
CA ARG A 346 4.04 20.18 3.35
C ARG A 346 2.99 20.90 4.22
N ALA A 347 1.71 20.81 3.84
CA ALA A 347 0.60 21.49 4.50
C ALA A 347 0.23 20.92 5.88
N SER A 348 0.72 19.74 6.19
CA SER A 348 0.47 19.12 7.49
C SER A 348 1.23 19.90 8.60
N PRO A 349 0.63 20.86 9.38
CA PRO A 349 1.34 21.66 10.37
C PRO A 349 1.91 20.81 11.51
N ALA A 350 3.07 21.13 12.02
CA ALA A 350 3.52 20.58 13.30
C ALA A 350 2.42 20.88 14.34
N ARG A 351 1.94 19.89 15.08
CA ARG A 351 1.17 20.18 16.28
C ARG A 351 2.12 20.99 17.16
N ASP A 352 1.83 22.28 17.32
CA ASP A 352 2.45 23.06 18.38
C ASP A 352 2.21 22.29 19.68
N ALA A 353 3.28 21.93 20.37
CA ALA A 353 3.27 21.28 21.67
C ALA A 353 2.78 22.25 22.79
N ALA A 354 1.97 23.25 22.44
CA ALA A 354 1.56 24.33 23.34
C ALA A 354 0.06 24.66 23.17
N THR A 355 -0.86 23.70 23.28
CA THR A 355 -2.22 23.99 23.79
C THR A 355 -2.86 22.71 24.34
N GLY A 356 -2.30 22.20 25.42
CA GLY A 356 -3.01 21.36 26.36
C GLY A 356 -3.99 22.21 27.18
N ARG A 357 -5.09 22.64 26.59
CA ARG A 357 -6.29 23.08 27.33
C ARG A 357 -7.49 22.43 26.67
N ALA A 358 -7.90 21.29 27.22
CA ALA A 358 -9.25 20.79 27.06
C ALA A 358 -10.23 21.88 27.55
N ALA A 359 -11.04 22.40 26.65
CA ALA A 359 -12.22 23.17 27.03
C ALA A 359 -13.19 22.21 27.72
N SER A 360 -13.30 22.32 29.03
CA SER A 360 -14.33 21.70 29.85
C SER A 360 -15.68 22.26 29.42
N PRO A 361 -16.69 21.45 29.11
CA PRO A 361 -18.03 21.98 28.88
C PRO A 361 -18.58 22.55 30.19
N ALA A 362 -19.02 23.80 30.15
CA ALA A 362 -19.68 24.50 31.25
C ALA A 362 -20.86 23.65 31.76
N ARG A 363 -20.82 23.31 33.04
CA ARG A 363 -21.96 22.74 33.78
C ARG A 363 -23.00 23.83 33.91
N SER A 364 -24.14 23.66 33.25
CA SER A 364 -25.36 24.44 33.54
C SER A 364 -25.93 24.00 34.89
N ALA A 365 -25.98 24.96 35.83
CA ALA A 365 -26.61 24.80 37.12
C ALA A 365 -28.12 24.69 36.93
N THR A 366 -28.76 23.67 37.50
CA THR A 366 -30.22 23.57 37.71
C THR A 366 -30.49 23.67 39.20
N PRO A 367 -31.52 24.40 39.61
CA PRO A 367 -31.76 24.64 41.05
C PRO A 367 -32.52 23.48 41.73
N ALA A 368 -32.33 23.40 43.03
CA ALA A 368 -32.87 22.41 43.95
C ALA A 368 -34.39 22.48 44.09
N GLY A 369 -35.01 21.31 44.21
CA GLY A 369 -36.38 21.14 44.70
C GLY A 369 -36.50 19.79 45.40
N GLY A 370 -36.82 19.82 46.69
CA GLY A 370 -36.78 18.72 47.64
C GLY A 370 -37.96 17.71 47.54
N GLY A 371 -37.85 16.65 48.33
CA GLY A 371 -38.91 15.72 48.62
C GLY A 371 -38.38 14.36 49.04
N ALA A 372 -38.24 14.15 50.36
CA ALA A 372 -37.91 12.89 51.00
C ALA A 372 -39.15 11.93 50.94
N THR A 373 -38.89 10.63 50.77
CA THR A 373 -39.55 9.60 51.59
C THR A 373 -38.84 8.24 51.43
N ALA A 374 -38.56 7.64 52.53
CA ALA A 374 -37.94 6.33 52.72
C ALA A 374 -38.95 5.20 52.52
N CYS A 375 -38.49 4.04 52.10
CA CYS A 375 -38.81 2.71 52.71
C CYS A 375 -37.93 1.60 52.07
N ALA A 376 -37.26 0.89 52.90
CA ALA A 376 -36.61 -0.43 52.66
C ALA A 376 -37.55 -1.54 53.22
N PRO A 377 -37.13 -2.82 53.30
CA PRO A 377 -36.58 -3.76 52.31
C PRO A 377 -37.47 -5.03 52.20
N GLY A 378 -37.16 -5.93 51.26
CA GLY A 378 -37.83 -7.25 51.18
C GLY A 378 -36.89 -8.31 50.63
N GLU A 379 -36.47 -9.22 51.47
CA GLU A 379 -35.77 -10.45 51.20
C GLU A 379 -36.62 -11.48 50.44
N GLY A 380 -36.02 -12.39 49.73
CA GLY A 380 -36.67 -13.55 49.18
C GLY A 380 -35.76 -14.49 48.37
N ALA A 381 -35.22 -15.46 49.06
CA ALA A 381 -34.42 -16.57 48.58
C ALA A 381 -35.18 -17.55 47.67
N GLY A 382 -34.45 -18.29 46.81
CA GLY A 382 -34.97 -19.49 46.17
C GLY A 382 -34.14 -20.02 45.01
N ALA A 383 -33.17 -20.88 45.26
CA ALA A 383 -32.71 -21.96 44.39
C ALA A 383 -33.29 -23.29 44.93
N PRO A 384 -33.14 -24.48 44.33
CA PRO A 384 -32.54 -24.90 43.05
C PRO A 384 -33.41 -25.94 42.28
N GLY A 385 -32.94 -26.38 41.10
CA GLY A 385 -33.58 -27.52 40.40
C GLY A 385 -32.74 -28.06 39.28
N ALA A 386 -32.08 -29.17 39.50
CA ALA A 386 -31.37 -30.00 38.54
C ALA A 386 -32.32 -30.79 37.64
N GLY A 387 -31.89 -31.18 36.44
CA GLY A 387 -32.59 -32.13 35.58
C GLY A 387 -31.79 -32.47 34.32
N ALA A 388 -31.19 -33.63 34.36
CA ALA A 388 -30.47 -34.32 33.29
C ALA A 388 -31.39 -34.84 32.19
N GLY A 389 -30.80 -35.13 31.04
CA GLY A 389 -31.32 -36.18 30.18
C GLY A 389 -31.21 -36.01 28.68
N ARG A 390 -30.24 -36.71 28.15
CA ARG A 390 -30.03 -37.23 26.77
C ARG A 390 -29.57 -36.29 25.69
#